data_0dbb1061a6bfcb536518bc815a27c35f
#
_entry.id   0dbb1061a6bfcb536518bc815a27c35f
#
_cell.length_a   1.000
_cell.length_b   1.000
_cell.length_c   1.000
_cell.angle_alpha   90.00
_cell.angle_beta   90.00
_cell.angle_gamma   90.00
#
_symmetry.space_group_name_H-M   'P 1'
#
loop_
_entity.id
_entity.type
_entity.pdbx_description
1 polymer ?
#
loop_
_entity_poly.entity_id
_entity_poly.type
_entity_poly.pdbx_seq_one_letter_code
_entity_poly.pdbx_strand_id
1 'polypeptide(L)'
;VPAEVGIAAQRAGLQSLIDEEESRLEAPGFTGDNLLAEPHRPLTPETMRLLSGLPAELYANIAEHADRGEWYAICVTFDTDAIHVSASDTIASDDTRLGLGSGLDRYRTIIETCGGTFQTHTEQAHWQLEAVIPIDGDR
;
A
#
# COMPACT_ATOMS: atom_id res chain seq x y z
N VAL A 1 9.74 18.19 19.85
CA VAL A 1 10.25 16.84 19.59
C VAL A 1 11.07 16.87 18.31
N PRO A 2 12.31 16.38 18.32
CA PRO A 2 13.11 16.32 17.10
C PRO A 2 12.40 15.58 15.98
N ALA A 3 12.61 16.06 14.73
CA ALA A 3 11.95 15.47 13.56
C ALA A 3 12.28 13.97 13.42
N GLU A 4 13.50 13.57 13.74
CA GLU A 4 13.91 12.16 13.66
C GLU A 4 13.09 11.28 14.59
N VAL A 5 12.75 11.76 15.77
CA VAL A 5 11.93 11.00 16.71
C VAL A 5 10.51 10.88 16.18
N GLY A 6 9.96 11.97 15.61
CA GLY A 6 8.64 11.95 15.01
C GLY A 6 8.56 11.01 13.81
N ILE A 7 9.58 11.05 12.95
CA ILE A 7 9.66 10.15 11.79
C ILE A 7 9.72 8.70 12.24
N ALA A 8 10.58 8.39 13.22
CA ALA A 8 10.73 7.03 13.70
C ALA A 8 9.43 6.50 14.33
N ALA A 9 8.74 7.32 15.10
CA ALA A 9 7.46 6.93 15.72
C ALA A 9 6.38 6.69 14.67
N GLN A 10 6.29 7.55 13.65
CA GLN A 10 5.33 7.39 12.57
C GLN A 10 5.60 6.12 11.77
N ARG A 11 6.87 5.89 11.42
CA ARG A 11 7.25 4.70 10.68
C ARG A 11 6.94 3.43 11.50
N ALA A 12 7.27 3.44 12.80
CA ALA A 12 7.00 2.28 13.65
C ALA A 12 5.49 1.98 13.74
N GLY A 13 4.66 3.01 13.81
CA GLY A 13 3.22 2.83 13.80
C GLY A 13 2.70 2.24 12.50
N LEU A 14 3.18 2.74 11.37
CA LEU A 14 2.81 2.20 10.06
C LEU A 14 3.30 0.76 9.89
N GLN A 15 4.54 0.48 10.30
CA GLN A 15 5.10 -0.87 10.20
C GLN A 15 4.28 -1.85 11.04
N SER A 16 3.84 -1.44 12.21
CA SER A 16 3.02 -2.27 13.08
C SER A 16 1.68 -2.62 12.43
N LEU A 17 1.04 -1.65 11.76
CA LEU A 17 -0.20 -1.89 11.03
C LEU A 17 0.01 -2.86 9.86
N ILE A 18 1.08 -2.67 9.11
CA ILE A 18 1.40 -3.53 7.96
C ILE A 18 1.70 -4.95 8.44
N ASP A 19 2.49 -5.09 9.50
CA ASP A 19 2.83 -6.40 10.05
C ASP A 19 1.59 -7.14 10.56
N GLU A 20 0.64 -6.41 11.13
CA GLU A 20 -0.61 -6.99 11.58
C GLU A 20 -1.43 -7.52 10.41
N GLU A 21 -1.51 -6.76 9.30
CA GLU A 21 -2.19 -7.22 8.10
C GLU A 21 -1.50 -8.44 7.50
N GLU A 22 -0.18 -8.44 7.46
CA GLU A 22 0.59 -9.57 6.95
C GLU A 22 0.34 -10.83 7.79
N SER A 23 0.28 -10.69 9.10
CA SER A 23 -0.01 -11.81 10.00
C SER A 23 -1.37 -12.43 9.73
N ARG A 24 -2.35 -11.62 9.36
CA ARG A 24 -3.69 -12.12 9.01
C ARG A 24 -3.68 -12.97 7.75
N LEU A 25 -2.76 -12.72 6.83
CA LEU A 25 -2.62 -13.52 5.61
C LEU A 25 -1.87 -14.83 5.84
N GLU A 26 -1.06 -14.93 6.86
CA GLU A 26 -0.30 -16.15 7.15
C GLU A 26 -1.24 -17.33 7.48
N ALA A 27 -2.28 -17.10 8.27
CA ALA A 27 -3.19 -18.17 8.68
C ALA A 27 -3.87 -18.87 7.50
N PRO A 28 -4.40 -18.16 6.47
CA PRO A 28 -4.93 -18.83 5.28
C PRO A 28 -3.86 -19.33 4.30
N GLY A 29 -2.57 -19.10 4.57
CA GLY A 29 -1.50 -19.70 3.80
C GLY A 29 -0.82 -18.82 2.77
N PHE A 30 -1.09 -17.51 2.80
CA PHE A 30 -0.40 -16.58 1.89
C PHE A 30 1.03 -16.34 2.36
N THR A 31 1.95 -16.17 1.40
CA THR A 31 3.33 -15.79 1.69
C THR A 31 3.69 -14.56 0.86
N GLY A 32 4.42 -13.66 1.47
CA GLY A 32 4.84 -12.45 0.79
C GLY A 32 5.73 -11.58 1.66
N ASP A 33 6.08 -10.43 1.13
CA ASP A 33 6.92 -9.47 1.80
C ASP A 33 6.30 -8.09 1.80
N ASN A 34 6.68 -7.31 2.80
CA ASN A 34 6.44 -5.88 2.77
C ASN A 34 7.76 -5.15 2.93
N LEU A 35 7.82 -3.95 2.40
CA LEU A 35 8.91 -3.03 2.63
C LEU A 35 8.32 -1.67 2.94
N LEU A 36 8.68 -1.12 4.09
CA LEU A 36 8.33 0.24 4.44
C LEU A 36 9.62 1.01 4.67
N ALA A 37 9.95 1.89 3.75
CA ALA A 37 11.13 2.74 3.86
C ALA A 37 10.93 3.80 4.94
N GLU A 38 12.00 4.50 5.27
CA GLU A 38 11.94 5.58 6.24
C GLU A 38 11.56 6.89 5.55
N PRO A 39 10.55 7.62 6.05
CA PRO A 39 10.21 8.93 5.50
C PRO A 39 11.35 9.92 5.70
N HIS A 40 11.47 10.89 4.78
CA HIS A 40 12.51 11.91 4.87
C HIS A 40 12.13 13.04 5.82
N ARG A 41 10.85 13.18 6.16
CA ARG A 41 10.33 14.21 7.06
C ARG A 41 9.05 13.69 7.71
N PRO A 42 8.60 14.33 8.79
CA PRO A 42 7.34 13.92 9.43
C PRO A 42 6.18 14.01 8.44
N LEU A 43 5.28 13.06 8.53
CA LEU A 43 4.11 12.97 7.66
C LEU A 43 2.95 13.74 8.28
N THR A 44 2.12 14.34 7.42
CA THR A 44 0.92 15.04 7.89
C THR A 44 -0.11 14.04 8.40
N PRO A 45 -1.07 14.47 9.22
CA PRO A 45 -2.15 13.59 9.66
C PRO A 45 -2.94 12.98 8.49
N GLU A 46 -3.18 13.74 7.43
CA GLU A 46 -3.85 13.25 6.23
C GLU A 46 -3.07 12.13 5.56
N THR A 47 -1.76 12.34 5.41
CA THR A 47 -0.89 11.32 4.81
C THR A 47 -0.83 10.07 5.70
N MET A 48 -0.75 10.25 7.02
CA MET A 48 -0.76 9.12 7.94
C MET A 48 -2.06 8.31 7.82
N ARG A 49 -3.22 8.98 7.69
CA ARG A 49 -4.48 8.27 7.49
C ARG A 49 -4.49 7.50 6.18
N LEU A 50 -3.99 8.12 5.12
CA LEU A 50 -3.92 7.48 3.80
C LEU A 50 -3.03 6.24 3.84
N LEU A 51 -1.84 6.36 4.42
CA LEU A 51 -0.89 5.24 4.51
C LEU A 51 -1.31 4.18 5.52
N SER A 52 -2.21 4.49 6.43
CA SER A 52 -2.78 3.50 7.32
C SER A 52 -3.91 2.71 6.65
N GLY A 53 -4.70 3.37 5.83
CA GLY A 53 -5.87 2.75 5.20
C GLY A 53 -5.58 2.04 3.88
N LEU A 54 -4.73 2.62 3.03
CA LEU A 54 -4.45 2.04 1.73
C LEU A 54 -3.82 0.64 1.82
N PRO A 55 -2.79 0.41 2.65
CA PRO A 55 -2.26 -0.94 2.78
C PRO A 55 -3.30 -1.95 3.27
N ALA A 56 -4.18 -1.56 4.17
CA ALA A 56 -5.25 -2.45 4.64
C ALA A 56 -6.14 -2.91 3.48
N GLU A 57 -6.48 -1.99 2.57
CA GLU A 57 -7.26 -2.34 1.38
C GLU A 57 -6.47 -3.23 0.41
N LEU A 58 -5.17 -2.99 0.28
CA LEU A 58 -4.32 -3.83 -0.56
C LEU A 58 -4.23 -5.25 0.00
N TYR A 59 -4.04 -5.40 1.30
CA TYR A 59 -4.01 -6.73 1.92
C TYR A 59 -5.36 -7.43 1.82
N ALA A 60 -6.46 -6.71 1.98
CA ALA A 60 -7.79 -7.28 1.79
C ALA A 60 -8.00 -7.77 0.35
N ASN A 61 -7.48 -7.01 -0.61
CA ASN A 61 -7.55 -7.38 -2.02
C ASN A 61 -6.72 -8.65 -2.31
N ILE A 62 -5.56 -8.77 -1.71
CA ILE A 62 -4.74 -9.99 -1.81
C ILE A 62 -5.50 -11.17 -1.23
N ALA A 63 -6.07 -11.02 -0.04
CA ALA A 63 -6.83 -12.09 0.61
C ALA A 63 -7.98 -12.58 -0.24
N GLU A 64 -8.63 -11.68 -0.98
CA GLU A 64 -9.81 -12.01 -1.77
C GLU A 64 -9.47 -12.61 -3.13
N HIS A 65 -8.40 -12.15 -3.78
CA HIS A 65 -8.17 -12.45 -5.20
C HIS A 65 -6.88 -13.19 -5.52
N ALA A 66 -5.88 -13.15 -4.64
CA ALA A 66 -4.57 -13.70 -4.97
C ALA A 66 -4.48 -15.20 -4.79
N ASP A 67 -3.57 -15.82 -5.53
CA ASP A 67 -3.24 -17.23 -5.41
C ASP A 67 -2.36 -17.42 -4.17
N ARG A 68 -2.80 -18.26 -3.25
CA ARG A 68 -2.07 -18.55 -2.01
C ARG A 68 -0.72 -19.22 -2.23
N GLY A 69 -0.57 -19.91 -3.35
CA GLY A 69 0.68 -20.58 -3.68
C GLY A 69 1.74 -19.68 -4.27
N GLU A 70 1.39 -18.41 -4.52
CA GLU A 70 2.29 -17.46 -5.14
C GLU A 70 2.61 -16.32 -4.20
N TRP A 71 3.79 -15.73 -4.38
CA TRP A 71 4.30 -14.67 -3.52
C TRP A 71 3.65 -13.33 -3.84
N TYR A 72 3.27 -12.57 -2.80
CA TYR A 72 2.83 -11.19 -2.97
C TYR A 72 3.90 -10.23 -2.43
N ALA A 73 3.83 -8.97 -2.84
CA ALA A 73 4.74 -7.95 -2.31
C ALA A 73 4.00 -6.61 -2.19
N ILE A 74 4.26 -5.90 -1.11
CA ILE A 74 3.78 -4.54 -0.90
C ILE A 74 4.99 -3.69 -0.51
N CYS A 75 5.13 -2.53 -1.13
CA CYS A 75 6.29 -1.67 -0.94
C CYS A 75 5.85 -0.22 -0.80
N VAL A 76 6.36 0.46 0.21
CA VAL A 76 6.13 1.89 0.42
C VAL A 76 7.49 2.57 0.52
N THR A 77 7.78 3.47 -0.42
CA THR A 77 9.03 4.23 -0.43
C THR A 77 8.73 5.71 -0.48
N PHE A 78 9.73 6.52 -0.17
CA PHE A 78 9.57 7.96 -0.07
C PHE A 78 10.65 8.67 -0.89
N ASP A 79 10.21 9.61 -1.73
CA ASP A 79 11.07 10.59 -2.37
C ASP A 79 10.96 11.90 -1.63
N THR A 80 11.71 12.92 -2.09
CA THR A 80 11.56 14.26 -1.54
C THR A 80 10.19 14.86 -1.80
N ASP A 81 9.55 14.47 -2.91
CA ASP A 81 8.30 15.09 -3.37
C ASP A 81 7.09 14.15 -3.36
N ALA A 82 7.32 12.86 -3.18
CA ALA A 82 6.23 11.91 -3.34
C ALA A 82 6.43 10.63 -2.54
N ILE A 83 5.33 9.95 -2.29
CA ILE A 83 5.31 8.63 -1.69
C ILE A 83 4.92 7.65 -2.80
N HIS A 84 5.66 6.55 -2.91
CA HIS A 84 5.39 5.50 -3.87
C HIS A 84 4.87 4.28 -3.14
N VAL A 85 3.68 3.84 -3.50
CA VAL A 85 3.09 2.60 -2.97
C VAL A 85 2.92 1.63 -4.12
N SER A 86 3.49 0.45 -3.99
CA SER A 86 3.31 -0.59 -4.99
C SER A 86 2.82 -1.88 -4.34
N ALA A 87 2.06 -2.63 -5.09
CA ALA A 87 1.58 -3.95 -4.68
C ALA A 87 1.61 -4.86 -5.88
N SER A 88 1.95 -6.12 -5.67
CA SER A 88 1.90 -7.12 -6.72
C SER A 88 1.47 -8.46 -6.16
N ASP A 89 0.71 -9.19 -6.94
CA ASP A 89 0.33 -10.56 -6.61
C ASP A 89 0.00 -11.34 -7.89
N THR A 90 -0.22 -12.63 -7.74
CA THR A 90 -0.71 -13.48 -8.81
C THR A 90 -2.18 -13.75 -8.54
N ILE A 91 -3.03 -13.50 -9.53
CA ILE A 91 -4.47 -13.71 -9.40
C ILE A 91 -4.76 -15.21 -9.39
N ALA A 92 -5.61 -15.66 -8.46
CA ALA A 92 -5.98 -17.07 -8.38
C ALA A 92 -6.67 -17.51 -9.68
N SER A 93 -6.43 -18.75 -10.09
CA SER A 93 -6.89 -19.24 -11.39
C SER A 93 -8.41 -19.30 -11.52
N ASP A 94 -9.12 -19.38 -10.42
CA ASP A 94 -10.60 -19.40 -10.40
C ASP A 94 -11.19 -18.02 -10.11
N ASP A 95 -10.37 -16.99 -10.05
CA ASP A 95 -10.81 -15.64 -9.74
C ASP A 95 -11.03 -14.84 -11.01
N THR A 96 -12.06 -14.00 -11.00
CA THR A 96 -12.34 -13.08 -12.09
C THR A 96 -12.28 -11.66 -11.56
N ARG A 97 -11.07 -11.20 -11.23
CA ARG A 97 -10.87 -9.85 -10.72
C ARG A 97 -11.26 -8.84 -11.80
N LEU A 98 -12.36 -8.12 -11.56
CA LEU A 98 -12.86 -7.09 -12.47
C LEU A 98 -12.80 -5.74 -11.77
N GLY A 99 -11.98 -4.83 -12.30
CA GLY A 99 -11.83 -3.49 -11.72
C GLY A 99 -11.12 -3.52 -10.36
N LEU A 100 -11.27 -2.45 -9.61
CA LEU A 100 -10.55 -2.25 -8.35
C LEU A 100 -11.34 -2.67 -7.11
N GLY A 101 -12.66 -2.77 -7.22
CA GLY A 101 -13.50 -2.86 -6.04
C GLY A 101 -13.66 -1.48 -5.38
N SER A 102 -14.62 -1.36 -4.48
CA SER A 102 -15.01 -0.07 -3.90
C SER A 102 -13.93 0.54 -3.02
N GLY A 103 -13.20 -0.28 -2.26
CA GLY A 103 -12.16 0.22 -1.36
C GLY A 103 -10.99 0.85 -2.09
N LEU A 104 -10.42 0.13 -3.05
CA LEU A 104 -9.30 0.66 -3.84
C LEU A 104 -9.75 1.79 -4.75
N ASP A 105 -10.95 1.73 -5.31
CA ASP A 105 -11.48 2.80 -6.14
C ASP A 105 -11.59 4.11 -5.35
N ARG A 106 -12.00 4.04 -4.10
CA ARG A 106 -12.05 5.20 -3.22
C ARG A 106 -10.66 5.82 -3.03
N TYR A 107 -9.64 5.00 -2.80
CA TYR A 107 -8.27 5.49 -2.65
C TYR A 107 -7.72 6.08 -3.94
N ARG A 108 -8.06 5.49 -5.09
CA ARG A 108 -7.71 6.08 -6.38
C ARG A 108 -8.27 7.50 -6.49
N THR A 109 -9.52 7.69 -6.16
CA THR A 109 -10.15 9.01 -6.22
C THR A 109 -9.47 10.00 -5.27
N ILE A 110 -9.16 9.59 -4.05
CA ILE A 110 -8.48 10.44 -3.08
C ILE A 110 -7.11 10.86 -3.62
N ILE A 111 -6.33 9.91 -4.10
CA ILE A 111 -4.97 10.16 -4.59
C ILE A 111 -4.98 11.05 -5.81
N GLU A 112 -5.86 10.79 -6.78
CA GLU A 112 -5.95 11.59 -7.99
C GLU A 112 -6.43 13.00 -7.68
N THR A 113 -7.34 13.16 -6.72
CA THR A 113 -7.82 14.47 -6.30
C THR A 113 -6.71 15.33 -5.71
N CYS A 114 -5.74 14.74 -5.04
CA CYS A 114 -4.61 15.50 -4.51
C CYS A 114 -3.43 15.63 -5.49
N GLY A 115 -3.64 15.26 -6.74
CA GLY A 115 -2.62 15.43 -7.79
C GLY A 115 -1.72 14.23 -8.00
N GLY A 116 -2.01 13.11 -7.36
CA GLY A 116 -1.24 11.88 -7.53
C GLY A 116 -1.72 11.03 -8.67
N THR A 117 -1.10 9.87 -8.82
CA THR A 117 -1.47 8.89 -9.84
C THR A 117 -1.76 7.55 -9.17
N PHE A 118 -2.61 6.77 -9.81
CA PHE A 118 -3.00 5.47 -9.30
C PHE A 118 -3.26 4.57 -10.51
N GLN A 119 -2.40 3.59 -10.72
CA GLN A 119 -2.45 2.75 -11.91
C GLN A 119 -2.40 1.28 -11.54
N THR A 120 -3.16 0.47 -12.27
CA THR A 120 -3.11 -0.97 -12.14
C THR A 120 -2.79 -1.58 -13.50
N HIS A 121 -2.14 -2.71 -13.47
CA HIS A 121 -1.77 -3.43 -14.68
C HIS A 121 -1.91 -4.92 -14.41
N THR A 122 -2.52 -5.63 -15.36
CA THR A 122 -2.63 -7.08 -15.29
C THR A 122 -2.05 -7.66 -16.58
N GLU A 123 -1.10 -8.56 -16.43
CA GLU A 123 -0.52 -9.28 -17.56
C GLU A 123 -0.53 -10.77 -17.22
N GLN A 124 -1.28 -11.54 -17.99
CA GLN A 124 -1.58 -12.93 -17.67
C GLN A 124 -2.25 -12.97 -16.29
N ALA A 125 -1.71 -13.69 -15.32
CA ALA A 125 -2.27 -13.72 -13.98
C ALA A 125 -1.56 -12.78 -13.01
N HIS A 126 -0.58 -12.02 -13.48
CA HIS A 126 0.19 -11.12 -12.63
C HIS A 126 -0.48 -9.75 -12.53
N TRP A 127 -0.80 -9.33 -11.31
CA TRP A 127 -1.46 -8.05 -11.03
C TRP A 127 -0.49 -7.11 -10.32
N GLN A 128 -0.46 -5.88 -10.77
CA GLN A 128 0.38 -4.84 -10.18
C GLN A 128 -0.41 -3.56 -9.98
N LEU A 129 -0.10 -2.86 -8.90
CA LEU A 129 -0.65 -1.56 -8.60
C LEU A 129 0.51 -0.61 -8.28
N GLU A 130 0.46 0.61 -8.79
CA GLU A 130 1.39 1.66 -8.45
C GLU A 130 0.62 2.93 -8.18
N ALA A 131 0.86 3.51 -6.99
CA ALA A 131 0.29 4.78 -6.60
C ALA A 131 1.42 5.75 -6.25
N VAL A 132 1.31 6.97 -6.73
CA VAL A 132 2.24 8.05 -6.40
C VAL A 132 1.43 9.14 -5.71
N ILE A 133 1.78 9.42 -4.46
CA ILE A 133 1.06 10.36 -3.61
C ILE A 133 1.97 11.57 -3.41
N PRO A 134 1.59 12.77 -3.89
CA PRO A 134 2.42 13.94 -3.67
C PRO A 134 2.53 14.25 -2.19
N ILE A 135 3.73 14.60 -1.76
CA ILE A 135 3.93 15.10 -0.41
C ILE A 135 3.78 16.61 -0.47
N ASP A 136 2.86 17.15 0.34
CA ASP A 136 2.73 18.58 0.44
C ASP A 136 4.04 19.16 0.96
N GLY A 137 4.54 20.15 0.25
CA GLY A 137 5.76 20.80 0.65
C GLY A 137 5.59 21.56 1.96
N ASP A 138 6.61 22.31 2.29
CA ASP A 138 6.61 23.13 3.49
C ASP A 138 5.70 24.33 3.29
N ARG A 139 4.46 24.17 3.57
CA ARG A 139 3.51 25.24 3.39
C ARG A 139 3.00 25.76 4.72
#